data_a6d6269b8ff322144cfcf79a742c10ef
#
_entry.id   a6d6269b8ff322144cfcf79a742c10ef
#
_cell.length_a   1.000
_cell.length_b   1.000
_cell.length_c   1.000
_cell.angle_alpha   90.00
_cell.angle_beta   90.00
_cell.angle_gamma   90.00
#
_symmetry.space_group_name_H-M   'P 1'
#
loop_
_entity.id
_entity.type
_entity.pdbx_description
1 polymer ?
#
loop_
_entity_poly.entity_id
_entity_poly.type
_entity_poly.pdbx_seq_one_letter_code
_entity_poly.pdbx_strand_id
1 'polypeptide(L)' 'MHLYYISIPDGTASVVANNLHEAYALAYVTFCDVITVKWARKLSR' A
#
# COMPACT_ATOMS: atom_id res chain seq x y z
N MET A 1 -4.31 7.79 9.61
CA MET A 1 -3.74 6.65 8.88
C MET A 1 -4.74 6.06 7.91
N HIS A 2 -4.23 5.48 6.86
CA HIS A 2 -5.07 4.90 5.81
C HIS A 2 -4.56 3.50 5.44
N LEU A 3 -5.49 2.65 5.03
CA LEU A 3 -5.15 1.34 4.51
C LEU A 3 -5.04 1.43 2.99
N TYR A 4 -3.97 0.87 2.45
CA TYR A 4 -3.75 0.82 1.01
C TYR A 4 -3.58 -0.62 0.57
N TYR A 5 -4.19 -0.97 -0.55
CA TYR A 5 -3.98 -2.27 -1.17
C TYR A 5 -2.89 -2.16 -2.22
N ILE A 6 -2.03 -3.16 -2.24
CA ILE A 6 -0.90 -3.20 -3.16
C ILE A 6 -1.05 -4.43 -4.03
N SER A 7 -1.07 -4.21 -5.35
CA SER A 7 -1.09 -5.31 -6.30
C SER A 7 0.33 -5.70 -6.64
N ILE A 8 0.63 -6.97 -6.48
CA ILE A 8 1.92 -7.56 -6.82
C ILE A 8 1.65 -8.81 -7.65
N PRO A 9 2.66 -9.33 -8.38
CA PRO A 9 2.45 -10.51 -9.22
C PRO A 9 1.90 -11.72 -8.48
N ASP A 10 2.24 -11.87 -7.21
CA ASP A 10 1.79 -12.99 -6.41
C ASP A 10 0.39 -12.81 -5.82
N GLY A 11 -0.22 -11.65 -6.00
CA GLY A 11 -1.54 -11.40 -5.46
C GLY A 11 -1.71 -9.99 -4.95
N THR A 12 -2.33 -9.84 -3.80
CA THR A 12 -2.61 -8.55 -3.20
C THR A 12 -2.09 -8.51 -1.76
N ALA A 13 -1.45 -7.41 -1.42
CA ALA A 13 -1.00 -7.17 -0.06
C ALA A 13 -1.63 -5.86 0.45
N SER A 14 -1.35 -5.50 1.68
CA SER A 14 -1.84 -4.24 2.22
C SER A 14 -0.77 -3.59 3.10
N VAL A 15 -0.83 -2.26 3.16
CA VAL A 15 0.03 -1.48 4.05
C VAL A 15 -0.79 -0.39 4.71
N VAL A 16 -0.32 0.07 5.86
CA VAL A 16 -0.91 1.20 6.57
C VAL A 16 0.07 2.37 6.43
N ALA A 17 -0.44 3.49 5.95
CA ALA A 17 0.38 4.69 5.74
C ALA A 17 -0.44 5.94 5.95
N ASN A 18 0.22 7.08 6.11
CA ASN A 18 -0.46 8.34 6.33
C ASN A 18 -0.98 8.97 5.04
N ASN A 19 -0.34 8.65 3.93
CA ASN A 19 -0.73 9.18 2.62
C ASN A 19 -0.24 8.24 1.53
N LEU A 20 -0.64 8.54 0.30
CA LEU A 20 -0.31 7.69 -0.84
C LEU A 20 1.20 7.63 -1.11
N HIS A 21 1.88 8.76 -0.96
CA HIS A 21 3.32 8.82 -1.16
C HIS A 21 4.05 7.88 -0.21
N GLU A 22 3.64 7.90 1.05
CA GLU A 22 4.21 7.01 2.07
C GLU A 22 3.88 5.55 1.77
N ALA A 23 2.66 5.29 1.29
CA ALA A 23 2.26 3.94 0.92
C ALA A 23 3.14 3.38 -0.21
N TYR A 24 3.46 4.19 -1.21
CA TYR A 24 4.37 3.79 -2.27
C TYR A 24 5.77 3.47 -1.73
N ALA A 25 6.26 4.32 -0.85
CA ALA A 25 7.59 4.11 -0.26
C ALA A 25 7.64 2.78 0.50
N LEU A 26 6.63 2.52 1.32
CA LEU A 26 6.55 1.27 2.08
C LEU A 26 6.42 0.07 1.16
N ALA A 27 5.63 0.19 0.10
CA ALA A 27 5.44 -0.89 -0.85
C ALA A 27 6.75 -1.27 -1.54
N TYR A 28 7.49 -0.29 -2.00
CA TYR A 28 8.75 -0.55 -2.70
C TYR A 28 9.84 -1.10 -1.78
N VAL A 29 9.80 -0.75 -0.52
CA VAL A 29 10.73 -1.31 0.46
C VAL A 29 10.40 -2.76 0.77
N THR A 30 9.12 -3.08 0.81
CA THR A 30 8.64 -4.41 1.23
C THR A 30 8.58 -5.40 0.07
N PHE A 31 8.18 -4.94 -1.10
CA PHE A 31 7.96 -5.80 -2.28
C PHE A 31 8.84 -5.37 -3.44
N CYS A 32 9.35 -6.35 -4.18
CA CYS A 32 10.20 -6.05 -5.34
C CYS A 32 9.41 -5.55 -6.54
N ASP A 33 8.27 -6.17 -6.80
CA ASP A 33 7.47 -5.89 -8.00
C ASP A 33 6.10 -5.35 -7.62
N VAL A 34 6.02 -4.05 -7.47
CA VAL A 34 4.75 -3.40 -7.16
C VAL A 34 4.10 -2.97 -8.47
N ILE A 35 2.89 -3.44 -8.72
CA ILE A 35 2.12 -3.10 -9.92
C ILE A 35 1.31 -1.82 -9.67
N THR A 36 0.48 -1.82 -8.64
CA THR A 36 -0.30 -0.65 -8.27
C THR A 36 -0.42 -0.53 -6.77
N VAL A 37 -0.64 0.70 -6.32
CA VAL A 37 -0.99 1.01 -4.93
C VAL A 37 -2.31 1.75 -4.97
N LYS A 38 -3.28 1.26 -4.20
CA LYS A 38 -4.63 1.79 -4.25
C LYS A 38 -5.15 2.06 -2.85
N TRP A 39 -5.75 3.25 -2.67
CA TRP A 39 -6.38 3.59 -1.41
C TRP A 39 -7.57 2.67 -1.16
N ALA A 40 -7.65 2.09 0.03
CA ALA A 40 -8.74 1.22 0.40
C ALA A 40 -9.72 1.92 1.33
N ARG A 41 -9.23 2.40 2.46
CA ARG A 41 -10.11 3.08 3.41
C ARG A 41 -9.30 3.84 4.44
N LYS A 42 -9.96 4.77 5.08
CA LYS A 42 -9.38 5.49 6.20
C LYS A 42 -9.49 4.63 7.46
N LEU A 43 -8.40 4.50 8.18
CA LEU A 43 -8.41 3.83 9.47
C LEU A 43 -8.74 4.85 10.54
N SER A 44 -9.66 4.50 11.39
CA SER A 44 -10.16 5.37 12.43
C SER A 44 -9.11 5.79 13.42
N ARG A 45 -9.34 6.93 13.92
CA ARG A 45 -8.75 7.63 15.04
C ARG A 45 -7.86 8.60 14.61
#